data_454507a480abc1c7b4f3bd57f240659e
#
_entry.id   454507a480abc1c7b4f3bd57f240659e
#
_cell.length_a   1.000
_cell.length_b   1.000
_cell.length_c   1.000
_cell.angle_alpha   90.00
_cell.angle_beta   90.00
_cell.angle_gamma   90.00
#
_symmetry.space_group_name_H-M   'P 1'
#
loop_
_entity.id
_entity.type
_entity.pdbx_description
1 polymer ?
#
loop_
_entity_poly.entity_id
_entity_poly.type
_entity_poly.pdbx_seq_one_letter_code
_entity_poly.pdbx_strand_id
1 'polypeptide(L)'
;MAGPTKEFWEQRFAAGDTPWDRGEVNPQLGAWLAAGALKPCRVLVPGCGSGYEVAALAAAGFEVTALDYAAEAIGRTRKQLDRASLEATLIEADALAWRAERAFDAVYEQTCLCALHPDQWRDYADQLHRWLAPGGRLYALFLQWLRPGAAEGAIQGPPYHCDINAMRALFPEPKWAWPKPPYPRTTHPRGLAELAVVLEHRA
;
A
#
# COMPACT_ATOMS: atom_id res chain seq x y z
N MET A 1 -17.33 -11.48 -8.75
CA MET A 1 -16.39 -10.96 -7.72
C MET A 1 -16.99 -9.69 -7.14
N ALA A 2 -16.97 -9.55 -5.83
CA ALA A 2 -17.38 -8.30 -5.20
C ALA A 2 -16.21 -7.31 -5.26
N GLY A 3 -16.52 -6.03 -5.51
CA GLY A 3 -15.52 -4.96 -5.48
C GLY A 3 -15.17 -4.35 -6.85
N PRO A 4 -14.32 -3.33 -6.87
CA PRO A 4 -13.93 -2.64 -8.10
C PRO A 4 -13.08 -3.55 -9.00
N THR A 5 -13.33 -3.46 -10.32
CA THR A 5 -12.61 -4.22 -11.36
C THR A 5 -11.38 -3.45 -11.85
N LYS A 6 -10.57 -4.08 -12.72
CA LYS A 6 -9.47 -3.41 -13.42
C LYS A 6 -9.98 -2.20 -14.21
N GLU A 7 -11.08 -2.37 -14.95
CA GLU A 7 -11.67 -1.32 -15.77
C GLU A 7 -12.14 -0.12 -14.94
N PHE A 8 -12.64 -0.35 -13.72
CA PHE A 8 -13.01 0.73 -12.80
C PHE A 8 -11.80 1.62 -12.48
N TRP A 9 -10.65 1.04 -12.18
CA TRP A 9 -9.43 1.79 -11.87
C TRP A 9 -8.83 2.45 -13.11
N GLU A 10 -8.77 1.74 -14.24
CA GLU A 10 -8.31 2.31 -15.52
C GLU A 10 -9.10 3.56 -15.89
N GLN A 11 -10.43 3.52 -15.81
CA GLN A 11 -11.27 4.67 -16.10
C GLN A 11 -11.00 5.85 -15.17
N ARG A 12 -10.80 5.61 -13.87
CA ARG A 12 -10.49 6.67 -12.91
C ARG A 12 -9.14 7.31 -13.17
N PHE A 13 -8.12 6.53 -13.42
CA PHE A 13 -6.80 7.05 -13.77
C PHE A 13 -6.84 7.80 -15.10
N ALA A 14 -7.52 7.29 -16.12
CA ALA A 14 -7.65 7.95 -17.42
C ALA A 14 -8.41 9.28 -17.33
N ALA A 15 -9.46 9.33 -16.50
CA ALA A 15 -10.24 10.56 -16.26
C ALA A 15 -9.54 11.58 -15.34
N GLY A 16 -8.41 11.20 -14.69
CA GLY A 16 -7.79 12.03 -13.66
C GLY A 16 -8.61 12.12 -12.36
N ASP A 17 -9.62 11.25 -12.19
CA ASP A 17 -10.45 11.19 -10.98
C ASP A 17 -9.77 10.30 -9.92
N THR A 18 -8.69 10.82 -9.36
CA THR A 18 -7.85 10.14 -8.38
C THR A 18 -7.85 10.89 -7.03
N PRO A 19 -8.99 10.94 -6.32
CA PRO A 19 -9.15 11.73 -5.09
C PRO A 19 -8.31 11.23 -3.90
N TRP A 20 -7.70 10.06 -4.00
CA TRP A 20 -6.74 9.50 -3.05
C TRP A 20 -5.31 10.01 -3.30
N ASP A 21 -5.04 10.54 -4.50
CA ASP A 21 -3.74 11.05 -4.90
C ASP A 21 -3.44 12.36 -4.14
N ARG A 22 -2.30 12.40 -3.47
CA ARG A 22 -1.85 13.55 -2.69
C ARG A 22 -1.15 14.60 -3.57
N GLY A 23 -0.71 14.23 -4.76
CA GLY A 23 0.18 15.05 -5.57
C GLY A 23 1.62 15.13 -5.05
N GLU A 24 1.91 14.43 -3.95
CA GLU A 24 3.21 14.40 -3.26
C GLU A 24 3.39 13.11 -2.47
N VAL A 25 4.60 12.88 -1.99
CA VAL A 25 4.96 11.75 -1.11
C VAL A 25 4.21 11.84 0.22
N ASN A 26 3.73 10.71 0.72
CA ASN A 26 3.12 10.65 2.04
C ASN A 26 4.14 11.07 3.12
N PRO A 27 3.81 12.02 4.01
CA PRO A 27 4.73 12.49 5.04
C PRO A 27 5.19 11.40 6.00
N GLN A 28 4.41 10.32 6.18
CA GLN A 28 4.79 9.19 7.02
C GLN A 28 5.95 8.40 6.41
N LEU A 29 6.02 8.25 5.07
CA LEU A 29 7.17 7.65 4.42
C LEU A 29 8.43 8.48 4.72
N GLY A 30 8.34 9.80 4.54
CA GLY A 30 9.44 10.72 4.89
C GLY A 30 9.88 10.59 6.34
N ALA A 31 8.94 10.46 7.28
CA ALA A 31 9.25 10.26 8.69
C ALA A 31 9.97 8.92 8.95
N TRP A 32 9.55 7.82 8.33
CA TRP A 32 10.22 6.52 8.46
C TRP A 32 11.64 6.54 7.89
N LEU A 33 11.85 7.22 6.76
CA LEU A 33 13.18 7.38 6.15
C LEU A 33 14.08 8.24 7.05
N ALA A 34 13.62 9.40 7.50
CA ALA A 34 14.39 10.31 8.35
C ALA A 34 14.75 9.69 9.71
N ALA A 35 13.86 8.89 10.29
CA ALA A 35 14.13 8.16 11.53
C ALA A 35 15.02 6.92 11.34
N GLY A 36 15.37 6.55 10.10
CA GLY A 36 16.10 5.30 9.81
C GLY A 36 15.30 4.04 10.15
N ALA A 37 13.98 4.15 10.31
CA ALA A 37 13.09 3.02 10.55
C ALA A 37 12.91 2.17 9.27
N LEU A 38 12.93 2.82 8.11
CA LEU A 38 13.00 2.20 6.79
C LEU A 38 14.34 2.62 6.15
N LYS A 39 15.18 1.64 5.83
CA LYS A 39 16.52 1.84 5.25
C LYS A 39 16.59 1.23 3.86
N PRO A 40 17.51 1.69 2.98
CA PRO A 40 17.69 1.13 1.66
C PRO A 40 17.78 -0.40 1.69
N CYS A 41 16.88 -1.02 0.95
CA CYS A 41 16.72 -2.47 0.84
C CYS A 41 15.88 -2.78 -0.41
N ARG A 42 15.56 -4.03 -0.62
CA ARG A 42 14.65 -4.46 -1.68
C ARG A 42 13.20 -4.27 -1.22
N VAL A 43 12.48 -3.33 -1.83
CA VAL A 43 11.13 -2.92 -1.40
C VAL A 43 10.09 -3.11 -2.51
N LEU A 44 8.91 -3.59 -2.13
CA LEU A 44 7.73 -3.66 -3.00
C LEU A 44 6.73 -2.56 -2.62
N VAL A 45 6.16 -1.91 -3.64
CA VAL A 45 5.07 -0.93 -3.52
C VAL A 45 3.87 -1.44 -4.31
N PRO A 46 2.94 -2.19 -3.70
CA PRO A 46 1.73 -2.65 -4.36
C PRO A 46 0.69 -1.54 -4.44
N GLY A 47 -0.06 -1.48 -5.58
CA GLY A 47 -0.99 -0.40 -5.85
C GLY A 47 -0.28 0.95 -5.96
N CYS A 48 0.81 1.02 -6.74
CA CYS A 48 1.73 2.16 -6.75
C CYS A 48 1.11 3.47 -7.29
N GLY A 49 0.00 3.41 -8.01
CA GLY A 49 -0.75 4.57 -8.48
C GLY A 49 0.09 5.57 -9.29
N SER A 50 0.16 6.81 -8.81
CA SER A 50 0.93 7.88 -9.47
C SER A 50 2.44 7.84 -9.21
N GLY A 51 2.93 6.94 -8.32
CA GLY A 51 4.34 6.63 -8.17
C GLY A 51 5.19 7.60 -7.36
N TYR A 52 4.59 8.48 -6.55
CA TYR A 52 5.36 9.44 -5.72
C TYR A 52 6.27 8.73 -4.72
N GLU A 53 5.75 7.70 -4.03
CA GLU A 53 6.51 6.89 -3.07
C GLU A 53 7.57 6.04 -3.77
N VAL A 54 7.27 5.53 -4.97
CA VAL A 54 8.22 4.78 -5.80
C VAL A 54 9.44 5.65 -6.13
N ALA A 55 9.20 6.87 -6.61
CA ALA A 55 10.28 7.81 -6.94
C ALA A 55 11.06 8.22 -5.69
N ALA A 56 10.39 8.47 -4.55
CA ALA A 56 11.04 8.83 -3.30
C ALA A 56 11.93 7.71 -2.74
N LEU A 57 11.46 6.46 -2.79
CA LEU A 57 12.22 5.29 -2.38
C LEU A 57 13.42 5.06 -3.30
N ALA A 58 13.23 5.16 -4.63
CA ALA A 58 14.32 5.05 -5.60
C ALA A 58 15.39 6.13 -5.37
N ALA A 59 14.98 7.39 -5.16
CA ALA A 59 15.88 8.49 -4.83
C ALA A 59 16.64 8.26 -3.51
N ALA A 60 16.04 7.55 -2.56
CA ALA A 60 16.67 7.18 -1.29
C ALA A 60 17.58 5.93 -1.39
N GLY A 61 17.78 5.37 -2.58
CA GLY A 61 18.71 4.26 -2.84
C GLY A 61 18.13 2.87 -2.60
N PHE A 62 16.80 2.71 -2.62
CA PHE A 62 16.16 1.40 -2.55
C PHE A 62 16.14 0.67 -3.91
N GLU A 63 16.18 -0.67 -3.89
CA GLU A 63 15.82 -1.51 -5.02
C GLU A 63 14.29 -1.63 -5.07
N VAL A 64 13.62 -0.76 -5.84
CA VAL A 64 12.17 -0.64 -5.83
C VAL A 64 11.53 -1.50 -6.91
N THR A 65 10.53 -2.29 -6.51
CA THR A 65 9.55 -2.90 -7.42
C THR A 65 8.19 -2.26 -7.16
N ALA A 66 7.56 -1.73 -8.19
CA ALA A 66 6.23 -1.13 -8.13
C ALA A 66 5.23 -2.00 -8.89
N LEU A 67 4.10 -2.28 -8.27
CA LEU A 67 3.05 -3.15 -8.80
C LEU A 67 1.73 -2.38 -8.85
N ASP A 68 1.09 -2.37 -10.02
CA ASP A 68 -0.31 -1.93 -10.17
C ASP A 68 -0.94 -2.70 -11.31
N TYR A 69 -2.25 -2.94 -11.29
CA TYR A 69 -2.87 -3.60 -12.40
C TYR A 69 -3.53 -2.63 -13.41
N ALA A 70 -3.59 -1.35 -13.08
CA ALA A 70 -3.98 -0.30 -14.00
C ALA A 70 -2.77 0.17 -14.84
N ALA A 71 -2.82 -0.05 -16.15
CA ALA A 71 -1.74 0.36 -17.07
C ALA A 71 -1.46 1.86 -16.99
N GLU A 72 -2.51 2.68 -16.80
CA GLU A 72 -2.36 4.13 -16.65
C GLU A 72 -1.59 4.50 -15.37
N ALA A 73 -1.79 3.78 -14.26
CA ALA A 73 -1.02 3.97 -13.03
C ALA A 73 0.48 3.68 -13.25
N ILE A 74 0.80 2.56 -13.91
CA ILE A 74 2.17 2.21 -14.31
C ILE A 74 2.78 3.28 -15.22
N GLY A 75 1.99 3.80 -16.17
CA GLY A 75 2.42 4.89 -17.06
C GLY A 75 2.72 6.20 -16.31
N ARG A 76 1.93 6.54 -15.29
CA ARG A 76 2.18 7.71 -14.42
C ARG A 76 3.43 7.52 -13.57
N THR A 77 3.60 6.35 -12.95
CA THR A 77 4.81 6.00 -12.18
C THR A 77 6.05 6.09 -13.05
N ARG A 78 6.03 5.58 -14.30
CA ARG A 78 7.14 5.70 -15.24
C ARG A 78 7.49 7.16 -15.52
N LYS A 79 6.49 8.01 -15.78
CA LYS A 79 6.73 9.45 -16.00
C LYS A 79 7.37 10.15 -14.79
N GLN A 80 7.02 9.74 -13.57
CA GLN A 80 7.66 10.28 -12.35
C GLN A 80 9.14 9.89 -12.27
N LEU A 81 9.45 8.62 -12.54
CA LEU A 81 10.83 8.12 -12.55
C LEU A 81 11.67 8.80 -13.64
N ASP A 82 11.16 8.88 -14.87
CA ASP A 82 11.84 9.50 -16.00
C ASP A 82 12.19 10.98 -15.73
N ARG A 83 11.24 11.75 -15.15
CA ARG A 83 11.47 13.17 -14.79
C ARG A 83 12.58 13.36 -13.76
N ALA A 84 12.79 12.39 -12.91
CA ALA A 84 13.79 12.41 -11.84
C ALA A 84 15.07 11.64 -12.21
N SER A 85 15.14 11.04 -13.42
CA SER A 85 16.24 10.16 -13.86
C SER A 85 16.48 9.01 -12.85
N LEU A 86 15.41 8.42 -12.36
CA LEU A 86 15.41 7.31 -11.42
C LEU A 86 14.94 6.02 -12.08
N GLU A 87 15.33 4.88 -11.49
CA GLU A 87 14.96 3.56 -11.96
C GLU A 87 14.19 2.78 -10.91
N ALA A 88 13.19 2.01 -11.34
CA ALA A 88 12.48 1.01 -10.56
C ALA A 88 11.93 -0.07 -11.51
N THR A 89 11.72 -1.28 -10.98
CA THR A 89 11.01 -2.34 -11.71
C THR A 89 9.52 -2.05 -11.67
N LEU A 90 8.88 -1.88 -12.83
CA LEU A 90 7.45 -1.62 -12.95
C LEU A 90 6.73 -2.86 -13.48
N ILE A 91 5.71 -3.31 -12.77
CA ILE A 91 4.94 -4.53 -13.08
C ILE A 91 3.46 -4.19 -13.18
N GLU A 92 2.89 -4.40 -14.37
CA GLU A 92 1.45 -4.38 -14.55
C GLU A 92 0.89 -5.78 -14.26
N ALA A 93 0.32 -5.97 -13.07
CA ALA A 93 -0.30 -7.25 -12.68
C ALA A 93 -1.28 -7.07 -11.52
N ASP A 94 -2.15 -8.08 -11.36
CA ASP A 94 -3.05 -8.18 -10.21
C ASP A 94 -2.26 -8.57 -8.95
N ALA A 95 -2.33 -7.74 -7.91
CA ALA A 95 -1.70 -7.96 -6.62
C ALA A 95 -2.14 -9.28 -5.95
N LEU A 96 -3.35 -9.77 -6.23
CA LEU A 96 -3.84 -11.04 -5.69
C LEU A 96 -3.24 -12.25 -6.41
N ALA A 97 -2.82 -12.10 -7.66
CA ALA A 97 -2.33 -13.19 -8.49
C ALA A 97 -0.81 -13.19 -8.69
N TRP A 98 -0.17 -12.02 -8.65
CA TRP A 98 1.26 -11.89 -8.96
C TRP A 98 2.15 -12.62 -7.95
N ARG A 99 3.20 -13.25 -8.44
CA ARG A 99 4.21 -13.96 -7.64
C ARG A 99 5.58 -13.36 -7.86
N ALA A 100 6.23 -12.97 -6.78
CA ALA A 100 7.60 -12.51 -6.81
C ALA A 100 8.57 -13.69 -6.99
N GLU A 101 9.58 -13.53 -7.82
CA GLU A 101 10.66 -14.53 -7.97
C GLU A 101 11.58 -14.58 -6.74
N ARG A 102 11.73 -13.46 -6.06
CA ARG A 102 12.53 -13.32 -4.82
C ARG A 102 11.75 -12.52 -3.79
N ALA A 103 11.88 -12.89 -2.53
CA ALA A 103 11.26 -12.17 -1.42
C ALA A 103 11.83 -10.74 -1.27
N PHE A 104 11.05 -9.87 -0.68
CA PHE A 104 11.40 -8.48 -0.36
C PHE A 104 11.78 -8.34 1.11
N ASP A 105 12.66 -7.38 1.41
CA ASP A 105 12.98 -7.00 2.79
C ASP A 105 11.90 -6.11 3.40
N ALA A 106 11.21 -5.34 2.54
CA ALA A 106 10.13 -4.47 2.93
C ALA A 106 8.99 -4.46 1.91
N VAL A 107 7.77 -4.25 2.39
CA VAL A 107 6.61 -3.85 1.58
C VAL A 107 6.10 -2.52 2.12
N TYR A 108 5.93 -1.54 1.25
CA TYR A 108 5.26 -0.28 1.57
C TYR A 108 3.82 -0.34 1.08
N GLU A 109 2.87 -0.43 2.00
CA GLU A 109 1.45 -0.56 1.74
C GLU A 109 0.72 0.73 2.10
N GLN A 110 0.20 1.40 1.09
CA GLN A 110 -0.63 2.59 1.22
C GLN A 110 -1.76 2.53 0.21
N THR A 111 -2.98 2.62 0.69
CA THR A 111 -4.22 2.68 -0.12
C THR A 111 -4.54 1.46 -0.98
N CYS A 112 -3.68 0.45 -1.10
CA CYS A 112 -3.98 -0.76 -1.85
C CYS A 112 -4.99 -1.64 -1.11
N LEU A 113 -4.76 -1.97 0.17
CA LEU A 113 -5.69 -2.79 0.97
C LEU A 113 -7.09 -2.15 1.03
N CYS A 114 -7.19 -0.86 1.29
CA CYS A 114 -8.48 -0.18 1.38
C CYS A 114 -9.17 0.01 0.01
N ALA A 115 -8.47 -0.22 -1.10
CA ALA A 115 -9.02 -0.23 -2.44
C ALA A 115 -9.64 -1.59 -2.81
N LEU A 116 -9.19 -2.67 -2.19
CA LEU A 116 -9.72 -4.03 -2.39
C LEU A 116 -10.99 -4.25 -1.55
N HIS A 117 -11.95 -5.00 -2.11
CA HIS A 117 -13.14 -5.40 -1.36
C HIS A 117 -12.74 -6.26 -0.13
N PRO A 118 -13.40 -6.12 1.04
CA PRO A 118 -13.06 -6.88 2.25
C PRO A 118 -13.01 -8.41 2.07
N ASP A 119 -13.79 -8.97 1.14
CA ASP A 119 -13.74 -10.40 0.81
C ASP A 119 -12.36 -10.84 0.25
N GLN A 120 -11.59 -9.90 -0.29
CA GLN A 120 -10.26 -10.14 -0.88
C GLN A 120 -9.11 -9.86 0.12
N TRP A 121 -9.40 -9.28 1.28
CA TRP A 121 -8.36 -8.87 2.22
C TRP A 121 -7.52 -10.03 2.75
N ARG A 122 -8.13 -11.20 2.97
CA ARG A 122 -7.39 -12.38 3.43
C ARG A 122 -6.37 -12.83 2.38
N ASP A 123 -6.80 -12.92 1.12
CA ASP A 123 -5.92 -13.32 0.02
C ASP A 123 -4.78 -12.30 -0.15
N TYR A 124 -5.09 -11.00 0.00
CA TYR A 124 -4.09 -9.96 -0.07
C TYR A 124 -3.11 -9.99 1.12
N ALA A 125 -3.59 -10.20 2.34
CA ALA A 125 -2.73 -10.35 3.52
C ALA A 125 -1.80 -11.58 3.40
N ASP A 126 -2.28 -12.68 2.83
CA ASP A 126 -1.47 -13.85 2.50
C ASP A 126 -0.44 -13.56 1.39
N GLN A 127 -0.75 -12.69 0.43
CA GLN A 127 0.22 -12.21 -0.55
C GLN A 127 1.31 -11.34 0.08
N LEU A 128 0.94 -10.38 0.93
CA LEU A 128 1.88 -9.55 1.68
C LEU A 128 2.86 -10.40 2.49
N HIS A 129 2.36 -11.48 3.12
CA HIS A 129 3.20 -12.42 3.86
C HIS A 129 4.14 -13.21 2.94
N ARG A 130 3.66 -13.68 1.78
CA ARG A 130 4.50 -14.42 0.80
C ARG A 130 5.57 -13.56 0.14
N TRP A 131 5.31 -12.27 -0.04
CA TRP A 131 6.28 -11.37 -0.64
C TRP A 131 7.44 -11.00 0.28
N LEU A 132 7.25 -11.07 1.59
CA LEU A 132 8.29 -10.71 2.56
C LEU A 132 9.20 -11.89 2.89
N ALA A 133 10.49 -11.59 3.01
CA ALA A 133 11.45 -12.50 3.62
C ALA A 133 11.16 -12.65 5.14
N PRO A 134 11.56 -13.75 5.77
CA PRO A 134 11.54 -13.86 7.23
C PRO A 134 12.27 -12.68 7.89
N GLY A 135 11.63 -12.01 8.85
CA GLY A 135 12.13 -10.77 9.47
C GLY A 135 11.92 -9.51 8.62
N GLY A 136 11.41 -9.64 7.39
CA GLY A 136 11.02 -8.50 6.56
C GLY A 136 9.87 -7.71 7.17
N ARG A 137 9.66 -6.48 6.72
CA ARG A 137 8.71 -5.56 7.35
C ARG A 137 7.65 -5.03 6.38
N LEU A 138 6.41 -5.02 6.84
CA LEU A 138 5.28 -4.35 6.20
C LEU A 138 5.09 -2.96 6.83
N TYR A 139 5.32 -1.91 6.06
CA TYR A 139 5.06 -0.52 6.41
C TYR A 139 3.68 -0.15 5.89
N ALA A 140 2.67 -0.26 6.75
CA ALA A 140 1.26 -0.11 6.37
C ALA A 140 0.65 1.19 6.87
N LEU A 141 -0.19 1.80 6.03
CA LEU A 141 -1.03 2.95 6.34
C LEU A 141 -2.49 2.53 6.27
N PHE A 142 -3.08 2.16 7.41
CA PHE A 142 -4.45 1.67 7.50
C PHE A 142 -5.44 2.83 7.52
N LEU A 143 -6.23 2.98 6.46
CA LEU A 143 -7.20 4.06 6.30
C LEU A 143 -8.31 4.00 7.35
N GLN A 144 -8.52 5.11 8.05
CA GLN A 144 -9.55 5.29 9.08
C GLN A 144 -10.68 6.16 8.54
N TRP A 145 -11.61 5.54 7.82
CA TRP A 145 -12.81 6.22 7.32
C TRP A 145 -14.06 5.36 7.50
N LEU A 146 -14.63 5.45 8.69
CA LEU A 146 -15.91 4.80 8.98
C LEU A 146 -17.06 5.64 8.39
N ARG A 147 -17.67 5.16 7.32
CA ARG A 147 -18.85 5.77 6.71
C ARG A 147 -20.12 5.42 7.54
N PRO A 148 -21.18 6.27 7.51
CA PRO A 148 -22.38 6.00 8.29
C PRO A 148 -22.97 4.60 8.08
N GLY A 149 -23.16 4.18 6.84
CA GLY A 149 -23.68 2.82 6.55
C GLY A 149 -22.72 1.69 6.93
N ALA A 150 -21.42 1.93 6.97
CA ALA A 150 -20.45 0.94 7.46
C ALA A 150 -20.54 0.77 8.98
N ALA A 151 -20.90 1.82 9.71
CA ALA A 151 -21.19 1.72 11.14
C ALA A 151 -22.43 0.85 11.43
N GLU A 152 -23.34 0.74 10.46
CA GLU A 152 -24.55 -0.10 10.50
C GLU A 152 -24.32 -1.51 9.94
N GLY A 153 -23.07 -1.86 9.60
CA GLY A 153 -22.69 -3.17 9.06
C GLY A 153 -22.71 -3.30 7.54
N ALA A 154 -23.01 -2.22 6.80
CA ALA A 154 -22.93 -2.26 5.34
C ALA A 154 -21.49 -2.14 4.85
N ILE A 155 -21.11 -2.94 3.83
CA ILE A 155 -19.80 -2.81 3.18
C ILE A 155 -19.84 -1.61 2.24
N GLN A 156 -19.11 -0.55 2.57
CA GLN A 156 -19.06 0.70 1.80
C GLN A 156 -17.62 1.05 1.41
N GLY A 157 -17.35 1.10 0.13
CA GLY A 157 -16.05 1.43 -0.45
C GLY A 157 -16.08 1.36 -1.99
N PRO A 158 -14.96 1.53 -2.67
CA PRO A 158 -13.68 1.99 -2.16
C PRO A 158 -13.65 3.50 -1.81
N PRO A 159 -12.75 3.95 -0.96
CA PRO A 159 -11.90 3.13 -0.10
C PRO A 159 -12.71 2.54 1.07
N TYR A 160 -12.31 1.34 1.53
CA TYR A 160 -12.92 0.65 2.66
C TYR A 160 -12.21 1.03 3.97
N HIS A 161 -12.98 1.09 5.08
CA HIS A 161 -12.44 1.37 6.40
C HIS A 161 -11.60 0.19 6.92
N CYS A 162 -10.34 0.44 7.24
CA CYS A 162 -9.43 -0.55 7.83
C CYS A 162 -9.47 -0.47 9.36
N ASP A 163 -10.55 -0.95 9.99
CA ASP A 163 -10.65 -0.99 11.46
C ASP A 163 -9.46 -1.71 12.07
N ILE A 164 -8.87 -1.15 13.13
CA ILE A 164 -7.63 -1.68 13.70
C ILE A 164 -7.80 -3.08 14.30
N ASN A 165 -8.97 -3.43 14.84
CA ASN A 165 -9.22 -4.77 15.36
C ASN A 165 -9.40 -5.77 14.22
N ALA A 166 -10.05 -5.35 13.12
CA ALA A 166 -10.13 -6.14 11.89
C ALA A 166 -8.73 -6.35 11.30
N MET A 167 -7.86 -5.33 11.30
CA MET A 167 -6.46 -5.47 10.85
C MET A 167 -5.67 -6.43 11.76
N ARG A 168 -5.85 -6.38 13.08
CA ARG A 168 -5.22 -7.34 13.98
C ARG A 168 -5.67 -8.78 13.72
N ALA A 169 -6.94 -9.00 13.39
CA ALA A 169 -7.43 -10.31 13.01
C ALA A 169 -6.91 -10.77 11.65
N LEU A 170 -6.75 -9.83 10.70
CA LEU A 170 -6.25 -10.08 9.36
C LEU A 170 -4.74 -10.40 9.33
N PHE A 171 -3.96 -9.73 10.19
CA PHE A 171 -2.52 -9.91 10.37
C PHE A 171 -2.21 -10.52 11.74
N PRO A 172 -2.51 -11.83 11.97
CA PRO A 172 -2.47 -12.46 13.28
C PRO A 172 -1.04 -12.60 13.82
N GLU A 173 -0.88 -12.48 15.15
CA GLU A 173 0.42 -12.53 15.83
C GLU A 173 1.30 -13.77 15.54
N PRO A 174 0.77 -14.97 15.27
CA PRO A 174 1.63 -16.10 14.84
C PRO A 174 2.43 -15.81 13.56
N LYS A 175 1.87 -15.01 12.64
CA LYS A 175 2.53 -14.63 11.38
C LYS A 175 3.22 -13.25 11.44
N TRP A 176 2.79 -12.37 12.36
CA TRP A 176 3.20 -10.97 12.39
C TRP A 176 3.52 -10.48 13.79
N ALA A 177 4.65 -9.80 13.95
CA ALA A 177 4.94 -9.06 15.18
C ALA A 177 4.37 -7.64 15.05
N TRP A 178 3.47 -7.29 15.97
CA TRP A 178 2.85 -5.98 16.05
C TRP A 178 3.62 -5.03 16.97
N PRO A 179 3.74 -3.74 16.62
CA PRO A 179 4.24 -2.74 17.56
C PRO A 179 3.21 -2.51 18.69
N LYS A 180 3.68 -1.98 19.81
CA LYS A 180 2.77 -1.57 20.90
C LYS A 180 2.04 -0.29 20.51
N PRO A 181 0.73 -0.16 20.83
CA PRO A 181 0.01 1.10 20.67
C PRO A 181 0.56 2.18 21.64
N PRO A 182 0.30 3.49 21.39
CA PRO A 182 -0.56 4.02 20.33
C PRO A 182 0.15 4.02 18.96
N TYR A 183 -0.63 3.81 17.89
CA TYR A 183 -0.12 3.91 16.53
C TYR A 183 -0.14 5.36 16.04
N PRO A 184 0.95 5.86 15.40
CA PRO A 184 0.95 7.18 14.80
C PRO A 184 -0.20 7.38 13.82
N ARG A 185 -0.78 8.57 13.82
CA ARG A 185 -1.80 8.97 12.86
C ARG A 185 -1.22 9.97 11.88
N THR A 186 -1.46 9.75 10.61
CA THR A 186 -1.14 10.69 9.54
C THR A 186 -2.41 11.14 8.83
N THR A 187 -2.34 12.27 8.14
CA THR A 187 -3.49 12.81 7.42
C THR A 187 -3.51 12.28 6.00
N HIS A 188 -4.62 11.67 5.60
CA HIS A 188 -4.92 11.31 4.23
C HIS A 188 -5.45 12.53 3.46
N PRO A 189 -5.29 12.65 2.13
CA PRO A 189 -6.05 13.59 1.32
C PRO A 189 -7.54 13.52 1.69
N ARG A 190 -8.24 14.64 1.66
CA ARG A 190 -9.62 14.81 2.17
C ARG A 190 -9.77 14.85 3.69
N GLY A 191 -8.68 15.05 4.45
CA GLY A 191 -8.74 15.17 5.90
C GLY A 191 -9.04 13.88 6.64
N LEU A 192 -8.97 12.72 5.98
CA LEU A 192 -9.10 11.42 6.62
C LEU A 192 -7.82 11.07 7.37
N ALA A 193 -7.90 10.10 8.28
CA ALA A 193 -6.72 9.62 9.01
C ALA A 193 -6.26 8.27 8.47
N GLU A 194 -4.96 8.04 8.59
CA GLU A 194 -4.34 6.72 8.42
C GLU A 194 -3.61 6.35 9.70
N LEU A 195 -3.64 5.09 10.10
CA LEU A 195 -2.80 4.57 11.19
C LEU A 195 -1.53 3.99 10.59
N ALA A 196 -0.40 4.54 10.99
CA ALA A 196 0.90 4.06 10.55
C ALA A 196 1.35 2.90 11.45
N VAL A 197 1.52 1.72 10.85
CA VAL A 197 1.87 0.49 11.55
C VAL A 197 3.01 -0.20 10.81
N VAL A 198 4.03 -0.64 11.54
CA VAL A 198 5.11 -1.46 10.99
C VAL A 198 4.98 -2.86 11.57
N LEU A 199 4.63 -3.83 10.73
CA LEU A 199 4.53 -5.24 11.12
C LEU A 199 5.79 -5.96 10.68
N GLU A 200 6.33 -6.85 11.52
CA GLU A 200 7.46 -7.71 11.16
C GLU A 200 6.96 -9.11 10.85
N HIS A 201 7.40 -9.63 9.70
CA HIS A 201 7.09 -10.98 9.24
C HIS A 201 7.76 -12.02 10.15
N ARG A 202 6.95 -12.91 10.73
CA ARG A 202 7.43 -14.08 11.48
C ARG A 202 7.46 -15.30 10.57
N ALA A 203 8.55 -16.06 10.65
CA ALA A 203 8.72 -17.31 9.92
C ALA A 203 7.78 -18.42 10.44
#